data_4fefb6a49a38f60c441d7527c212e594
#
_entry.id   4fefb6a49a38f60c441d7527c212e594
#
_cell.length_a   1.000
_cell.length_b   1.000
_cell.length_c   1.000
_cell.angle_alpha   90.00
_cell.angle_beta   90.00
_cell.angle_gamma   90.00
#
_symmetry.space_group_name_H-M   'P 1'
#
loop_
_entity.id
_entity.type
_entity.pdbx_description
1 polymer ?
#
loop_
_entity_poly.entity_id
_entity_poly.type
_entity_poly.pdbx_seq_one_letter_code
_entity_poly.pdbx_strand_id
1 'polypeptide(L)'
;MSDEKPPEGGADENPSTAVGKPDRAGLGIGEVTGTPAADLIPDPKNAVEAFVAPVAGFGVTMATLFRPVVTEQYPREKAPVEPRFHGRHQLNRHPDGLEKCIGCELCAWACPADAIFVEGASNTPEAQYSPGERYGRVYQINYLRCIFCGLCIEACPTRALTMTNEFELADQTRADLIFTKEDLLAPLREGMLAAPHPMAEGTTDSSYYRGEVSGPTKDEVEWVRRNRPDDPSLEKAAAAAERAERETAEATR
;
A
#
# COMPACT_ATOMS: atom_id res chain seq x y z
N MET A 1 -59.61 21.86 -8.12
CA MET A 1 -59.00 20.87 -7.23
C MET A 1 -59.26 19.52 -7.89
N SER A 2 -58.32 19.07 -8.71
CA SER A 2 -58.38 17.82 -9.45
C SER A 2 -57.09 17.05 -9.10
N ASP A 3 -57.31 15.96 -8.35
CA ASP A 3 -56.27 14.99 -7.98
C ASP A 3 -55.78 14.26 -9.22
N GLU A 4 -54.59 14.56 -9.66
CA GLU A 4 -53.92 13.84 -10.75
C GLU A 4 -52.90 12.89 -10.14
N LYS A 5 -53.23 11.57 -10.18
CA LYS A 5 -52.41 10.46 -9.76
C LYS A 5 -51.22 10.37 -10.72
N PRO A 6 -49.97 10.28 -10.26
CA PRO A 6 -48.81 10.06 -11.15
C PRO A 6 -48.86 8.67 -11.80
N PRO A 7 -48.32 8.53 -13.02
CA PRO A 7 -48.31 7.26 -13.77
C PRO A 7 -47.40 6.25 -13.10
N GLU A 8 -47.87 5.02 -13.02
CA GLU A 8 -47.10 3.85 -12.60
C GLU A 8 -46.00 3.58 -13.65
N GLY A 9 -44.76 3.80 -13.26
CA GLY A 9 -43.60 3.55 -14.10
C GLY A 9 -43.42 2.06 -14.35
N GLY A 10 -43.39 1.71 -15.64
CA GLY A 10 -43.06 0.38 -16.08
C GLY A 10 -41.68 -0.05 -15.59
N ALA A 11 -41.59 -1.30 -15.17
CA ALA A 11 -40.32 -1.93 -14.83
C ALA A 11 -39.44 -2.00 -16.08
N ASP A 12 -38.43 -1.13 -16.17
CA ASP A 12 -37.34 -1.25 -17.13
C ASP A 12 -36.56 -2.49 -16.80
N GLU A 13 -36.74 -3.54 -17.59
CA GLU A 13 -35.88 -4.70 -17.59
C GLU A 13 -34.49 -4.24 -18.04
N ASN A 14 -33.57 -4.10 -17.08
CA ASN A 14 -32.17 -3.81 -17.33
C ASN A 14 -31.49 -5.05 -17.97
N PRO A 15 -31.07 -5.02 -19.23
CA PRO A 15 -30.48 -6.17 -19.91
C PRO A 15 -29.06 -6.52 -19.43
N SER A 16 -28.55 -5.86 -18.38
CA SER A 16 -27.19 -6.06 -17.90
C SER A 16 -27.02 -7.17 -16.84
N THR A 17 -28.09 -7.88 -16.45
CA THR A 17 -27.99 -8.95 -15.45
C THR A 17 -27.76 -10.35 -16.03
N ALA A 18 -27.58 -10.47 -17.34
CA ALA A 18 -27.19 -11.73 -17.98
C ALA A 18 -25.67 -11.79 -18.22
N VAL A 19 -24.86 -11.46 -17.22
CA VAL A 19 -23.46 -11.93 -17.21
C VAL A 19 -23.52 -13.40 -16.82
N GLY A 20 -23.53 -14.27 -17.84
CA GLY A 20 -23.38 -15.70 -17.64
C GLY A 20 -22.17 -15.96 -16.75
N LYS A 21 -22.32 -16.81 -15.74
CA LYS A 21 -21.17 -17.26 -14.95
C LYS A 21 -20.12 -17.76 -15.93
N PRO A 22 -18.85 -17.30 -15.84
CA PRO A 22 -17.80 -17.81 -16.73
C PRO A 22 -17.73 -19.33 -16.53
N ASP A 23 -17.80 -20.06 -17.63
CA ASP A 23 -17.64 -21.50 -17.62
C ASP A 23 -16.27 -21.82 -17.01
N ARG A 24 -16.27 -22.49 -15.86
CA ARG A 24 -15.05 -22.94 -15.17
C ARG A 24 -14.17 -23.86 -16.01
N ALA A 25 -14.70 -24.38 -17.12
CA ALA A 25 -13.97 -25.20 -18.07
C ALA A 25 -12.77 -24.49 -18.73
N GLY A 26 -12.78 -23.15 -18.82
CA GLY A 26 -11.68 -22.37 -19.39
C GLY A 26 -10.47 -22.17 -18.47
N LEU A 27 -10.57 -22.50 -17.18
CA LEU A 27 -9.50 -22.32 -16.21
C LEU A 27 -8.66 -23.57 -15.96
N GLY A 28 -8.89 -24.68 -16.68
CA GLY A 28 -8.17 -25.94 -16.49
C GLY A 28 -8.36 -26.57 -15.08
N ILE A 29 -9.24 -26.02 -14.27
CA ILE A 29 -9.67 -26.62 -13.01
C ILE A 29 -10.76 -27.60 -13.39
N GLY A 30 -10.39 -28.89 -13.49
CA GLY A 30 -11.33 -29.96 -13.73
C GLY A 30 -12.51 -29.84 -12.77
N GLU A 31 -13.69 -30.11 -13.29
CA GLU A 31 -14.93 -30.19 -12.52
C GLU A 31 -14.66 -31.05 -11.29
N VAL A 32 -14.63 -30.44 -10.11
CA VAL A 32 -14.64 -31.20 -8.86
C VAL A 32 -16.08 -31.76 -8.78
N THR A 33 -16.32 -32.82 -9.54
CA THR A 33 -17.50 -33.63 -9.34
C THR A 33 -17.41 -34.12 -7.91
N GLY A 34 -18.32 -33.62 -7.07
CA GLY A 34 -18.38 -33.98 -5.66
C GLY A 34 -18.77 -35.43 -5.49
N THR A 35 -17.85 -36.32 -5.83
CA THR A 35 -17.89 -37.71 -5.37
C THR A 35 -17.75 -37.64 -3.85
N PRO A 36 -18.73 -38.07 -3.08
CA PRO A 36 -18.60 -38.10 -1.63
C PRO A 36 -17.31 -38.85 -1.27
N ALA A 37 -16.57 -38.38 -0.30
CA ALA A 37 -15.28 -38.94 0.08
C ALA A 37 -15.33 -40.47 0.37
N ALA A 38 -16.51 -40.98 0.65
CA ALA A 38 -16.78 -42.41 0.81
C ALA A 38 -16.56 -43.22 -0.47
N ASP A 39 -16.80 -42.62 -1.66
CA ASP A 39 -16.66 -43.33 -2.94
C ASP A 39 -15.21 -43.34 -3.45
N LEU A 40 -14.30 -42.59 -2.80
CA LEU A 40 -12.88 -42.56 -3.14
C LEU A 40 -12.08 -43.69 -2.48
N ILE A 41 -12.64 -44.37 -1.51
CA ILE A 41 -12.02 -45.50 -0.82
C ILE A 41 -12.72 -46.75 -1.33
N PRO A 42 -12.08 -47.56 -2.21
CA PRO A 42 -12.70 -48.81 -2.67
C PRO A 42 -12.91 -49.72 -1.47
N ASP A 43 -14.12 -50.28 -1.37
CA ASP A 43 -14.43 -51.30 -0.35
C ASP A 43 -13.44 -52.45 -0.45
N PRO A 44 -12.83 -52.87 0.66
CA PRO A 44 -11.89 -53.97 0.63
C PRO A 44 -12.58 -55.25 0.18
N LYS A 45 -12.10 -55.86 -0.92
CA LYS A 45 -12.69 -57.05 -1.54
C LYS A 45 -12.57 -58.32 -0.69
N ASN A 46 -11.67 -58.28 0.31
CA ASN A 46 -11.47 -59.39 1.24
C ASN A 46 -10.84 -58.90 2.59
N ALA A 47 -10.90 -59.76 3.60
CA ALA A 47 -10.38 -59.43 4.94
C ALA A 47 -8.86 -59.10 4.96
N VAL A 48 -8.09 -59.67 4.06
CA VAL A 48 -6.65 -59.42 3.94
C VAL A 48 -6.41 -58.02 3.41
N GLU A 49 -7.13 -57.58 2.40
CA GLU A 49 -7.05 -56.26 1.81
C GLU A 49 -7.48 -55.19 2.85
N ALA A 50 -8.54 -55.47 3.61
CA ALA A 50 -8.98 -54.60 4.71
C ALA A 50 -7.92 -54.39 5.80
N PHE A 51 -7.10 -55.40 6.06
CA PHE A 51 -6.00 -55.30 7.03
C PHE A 51 -4.75 -54.66 6.44
N VAL A 52 -4.43 -54.94 5.19
CA VAL A 52 -3.21 -54.42 4.53
C VAL A 52 -3.35 -52.95 4.12
N ALA A 53 -4.53 -52.48 3.74
CA ALA A 53 -4.74 -51.11 3.31
C ALA A 53 -4.28 -50.04 4.35
N PRO A 54 -4.62 -50.13 5.63
CA PRO A 54 -4.09 -49.21 6.65
C PRO A 54 -2.57 -49.25 6.80
N VAL A 55 -1.97 -50.46 6.72
CA VAL A 55 -0.51 -50.65 6.80
C VAL A 55 0.18 -50.00 5.59
N ALA A 56 -0.39 -50.15 4.39
CA ALA A 56 0.11 -49.45 3.20
C ALA A 56 0.01 -47.93 3.34
N GLY A 57 -1.06 -47.40 3.94
CA GLY A 57 -1.23 -46.00 4.27
C GLY A 57 -0.11 -45.47 5.20
N PHE A 58 0.24 -46.25 6.23
CA PHE A 58 1.39 -45.93 7.07
C PHE A 58 2.73 -45.88 6.29
N GLY A 59 2.89 -46.77 5.32
CA GLY A 59 4.06 -46.75 4.43
C GLY A 59 4.18 -45.46 3.63
N VAL A 60 3.08 -44.93 3.11
CA VAL A 60 3.03 -43.64 2.40
C VAL A 60 3.37 -42.50 3.35
N THR A 61 2.80 -42.48 4.54
CA THR A 61 3.07 -41.45 5.55
C THR A 61 4.54 -41.47 5.97
N MET A 62 5.09 -42.67 6.20
CA MET A 62 6.50 -42.84 6.55
C MET A 62 7.42 -42.37 5.41
N ALA A 63 7.10 -42.65 4.15
CA ALA A 63 7.88 -42.18 3.01
C ALA A 63 7.86 -40.66 2.88
N THR A 64 6.75 -39.99 3.23
CA THR A 64 6.67 -38.53 3.18
C THR A 64 7.50 -37.85 4.28
N LEU A 65 7.76 -38.55 5.40
CA LEU A 65 8.61 -38.03 6.48
C LEU A 65 10.05 -37.72 6.01
N PHE A 66 10.54 -38.44 4.99
CA PHE A 66 11.90 -38.29 4.46
C PHE A 66 11.96 -37.38 3.22
N ARG A 67 10.84 -36.74 2.85
CA ARG A 67 10.85 -35.76 1.75
C ARG A 67 11.53 -34.46 2.22
N PRO A 68 12.18 -33.72 1.32
CA PRO A 68 12.73 -32.40 1.65
C PRO A 68 11.59 -31.47 2.14
N VAL A 69 11.88 -30.76 3.20
CA VAL A 69 10.94 -29.78 3.78
C VAL A 69 10.82 -28.58 2.83
N VAL A 70 9.59 -28.26 2.44
CA VAL A 70 9.25 -27.08 1.61
C VAL A 70 8.56 -25.98 2.40
N THR A 71 8.50 -26.14 3.73
CA THR A 71 7.86 -25.19 4.63
C THR A 71 8.74 -23.97 4.84
N GLU A 72 8.21 -22.79 4.60
CA GLU A 72 8.86 -21.54 4.93
C GLU A 72 8.77 -21.28 6.45
N GLN A 73 9.86 -20.90 7.05
CA GLN A 73 9.97 -20.72 8.51
C GLN A 73 9.56 -19.29 8.93
N TYR A 74 8.32 -18.90 8.59
CA TYR A 74 7.80 -17.61 9.04
C TYR A 74 7.77 -17.53 10.59
N PRO A 75 8.18 -16.40 11.23
CA PRO A 75 8.59 -15.13 10.63
C PRO A 75 10.09 -15.01 10.31
N ARG A 76 10.90 -16.07 10.54
CA ARG A 76 12.36 -16.03 10.31
C ARG A 76 12.70 -15.93 8.83
N GLU A 77 11.99 -16.69 8.02
CA GLU A 77 12.08 -16.67 6.56
C GLU A 77 10.73 -16.21 6.03
N LYS A 78 10.72 -15.04 5.38
CA LYS A 78 9.53 -14.52 4.71
C LYS A 78 9.55 -14.96 3.26
N ALA A 79 8.38 -15.34 2.74
CA ALA A 79 8.23 -15.60 1.31
C ALA A 79 8.68 -14.39 0.49
N PRO A 80 9.41 -14.60 -0.61
CA PRO A 80 9.75 -13.51 -1.51
C PRO A 80 8.47 -12.89 -2.08
N VAL A 81 8.38 -11.58 -1.98
CA VAL A 81 7.22 -10.83 -2.47
C VAL A 81 7.38 -10.59 -3.96
N GLU A 82 6.34 -10.86 -4.73
CA GLU A 82 6.33 -10.66 -6.18
C GLU A 82 6.50 -9.18 -6.56
N PRO A 83 7.13 -8.87 -7.70
CA PRO A 83 7.14 -7.52 -8.27
C PRO A 83 5.71 -7.00 -8.46
N ARG A 84 5.44 -5.76 -8.12
CA ARG A 84 4.11 -5.13 -8.14
C ARG A 84 3.13 -5.69 -7.10
N PHE A 85 3.63 -6.21 -6.00
CA PHE A 85 2.78 -6.58 -4.87
C PHE A 85 2.07 -5.35 -4.31
N HIS A 86 0.79 -5.52 -4.00
CA HIS A 86 -0.03 -4.47 -3.40
C HIS A 86 -0.05 -4.63 -1.87
N GLY A 87 1.01 -4.20 -1.22
CA GLY A 87 1.10 -4.18 0.24
C GLY A 87 0.64 -2.86 0.86
N ARG A 88 1.19 -2.51 2.00
CA ARG A 88 0.84 -1.30 2.74
C ARG A 88 1.09 -0.03 1.91
N HIS A 89 0.18 0.92 1.98
CA HIS A 89 0.33 2.22 1.34
C HIS A 89 1.41 3.06 2.02
N GLN A 90 2.05 3.91 1.23
CA GLN A 90 3.03 4.89 1.70
C GLN A 90 2.84 6.21 0.99
N LEU A 91 2.83 7.31 1.76
CA LEU A 91 2.89 8.67 1.26
C LEU A 91 4.35 9.10 1.09
N ASN A 92 4.74 9.42 -0.11
CA ASN A 92 6.12 9.76 -0.45
C ASN A 92 6.43 11.23 -0.18
N ARG A 93 7.72 11.50 0.00
CA ARG A 93 8.30 12.84 0.15
C ARG A 93 9.16 13.19 -1.05
N HIS A 94 9.37 14.48 -1.26
CA HIS A 94 10.40 15.01 -2.15
C HIS A 94 11.79 14.87 -1.49
N PRO A 95 12.89 14.99 -2.25
CA PRO A 95 14.24 14.83 -1.71
C PRO A 95 14.63 15.81 -0.61
N ASP A 96 14.03 16.99 -0.59
CA ASP A 96 14.20 17.99 0.47
C ASP A 96 13.38 17.68 1.74
N GLY A 97 12.36 16.79 1.62
CA GLY A 97 11.51 16.36 2.71
C GLY A 97 10.07 16.87 2.67
N LEU A 98 9.73 17.78 1.74
CA LEU A 98 8.37 18.19 1.50
C LEU A 98 7.51 17.00 1.07
N GLU A 99 6.24 17.01 1.44
CA GLU A 99 5.30 15.96 1.10
C GLU A 99 4.86 16.08 -0.35
N LYS A 100 4.75 14.95 -1.05
CA LYS A 100 4.22 14.93 -2.43
C LYS A 100 2.70 15.05 -2.48
N CYS A 101 2.00 14.80 -1.37
CA CYS A 101 0.56 14.87 -1.32
C CYS A 101 0.07 16.32 -1.30
N ILE A 102 -0.75 16.68 -2.28
CA ILE A 102 -1.36 18.01 -2.43
C ILE A 102 -2.82 18.07 -1.92
N GLY A 103 -3.32 17.00 -1.29
CA GLY A 103 -4.68 16.97 -0.77
C GLY A 103 -5.77 17.14 -1.83
N CYS A 104 -5.59 16.55 -3.03
CA CYS A 104 -6.55 16.68 -4.14
C CYS A 104 -7.76 15.76 -4.04
N GLU A 105 -7.78 14.82 -3.08
CA GLU A 105 -8.87 13.89 -2.78
C GLU A 105 -9.18 12.85 -3.88
N LEU A 106 -8.48 12.86 -5.02
CA LEU A 106 -8.75 11.94 -6.14
C LEU A 106 -8.58 10.48 -5.75
N CYS A 107 -7.67 10.16 -4.82
CA CYS A 107 -7.50 8.79 -4.32
C CYS A 107 -8.71 8.32 -3.48
N ALA A 108 -9.37 9.22 -2.75
CA ALA A 108 -10.59 8.91 -2.02
C ALA A 108 -11.75 8.66 -2.99
N TRP A 109 -11.88 9.50 -4.01
CA TRP A 109 -12.90 9.33 -5.07
C TRP A 109 -12.72 8.04 -5.87
N ALA A 110 -11.48 7.62 -6.13
CA ALA A 110 -11.17 6.39 -6.85
C ALA A 110 -11.32 5.12 -5.99
N CYS A 111 -11.51 5.25 -4.69
CA CYS A 111 -11.58 4.11 -3.79
C CYS A 111 -12.95 3.41 -3.84
N PRO A 112 -13.07 2.18 -4.35
CA PRO A 112 -14.37 1.50 -4.45
C PRO A 112 -14.91 1.04 -3.08
N ALA A 113 -14.07 1.04 -2.04
CA ALA A 113 -14.40 0.55 -0.70
C ALA A 113 -14.58 1.69 0.32
N ASP A 114 -14.55 2.96 -0.11
CA ASP A 114 -14.60 4.12 0.80
C ASP A 114 -13.63 3.99 1.99
N ALA A 115 -12.41 3.51 1.71
CA ALA A 115 -11.41 3.24 2.72
C ALA A 115 -10.53 4.47 3.02
N ILE A 116 -10.54 5.48 2.15
CA ILE A 116 -9.61 6.62 2.20
C ILE A 116 -10.38 7.90 2.55
N PHE A 117 -9.90 8.60 3.56
CA PHE A 117 -10.37 9.94 3.91
C PHE A 117 -9.24 10.94 3.75
N VAL A 118 -9.48 12.01 2.99
CA VAL A 118 -8.50 13.07 2.74
C VAL A 118 -9.15 14.41 2.95
N GLU A 119 -8.44 15.30 3.60
CA GLU A 119 -8.83 16.70 3.74
C GLU A 119 -7.63 17.57 3.39
N GLY A 120 -7.81 18.41 2.37
CA GLY A 120 -6.79 19.35 1.92
C GLY A 120 -6.81 20.64 2.71
N ALA A 121 -5.66 21.31 2.81
CA ALA A 121 -5.53 22.66 3.32
C ALA A 121 -4.58 23.47 2.45
N SER A 122 -4.58 24.80 2.61
CA SER A 122 -3.68 25.69 1.92
C SER A 122 -2.35 25.79 2.66
N ASN A 123 -1.25 25.75 1.93
CA ASN A 123 0.06 26.11 2.44
C ASN A 123 0.11 27.61 2.74
N THR A 124 0.94 27.98 3.70
CA THR A 124 1.29 29.38 3.96
C THR A 124 2.77 29.61 3.66
N PRO A 125 3.21 30.84 3.33
CA PRO A 125 4.63 31.11 3.08
C PRO A 125 5.53 30.76 4.28
N GLU A 126 4.97 30.84 5.49
CA GLU A 126 5.68 30.53 6.73
C GLU A 126 5.73 29.04 7.05
N ALA A 127 4.81 28.25 6.50
CA ALA A 127 4.70 26.81 6.80
C ALA A 127 4.20 26.04 5.58
N GLN A 128 5.11 25.64 4.71
CA GLN A 128 4.85 24.79 3.57
C GLN A 128 5.08 23.32 3.89
N TYR A 129 4.06 22.52 3.63
CA TYR A 129 4.10 21.06 3.79
C TYR A 129 4.37 20.34 2.48
N SER A 130 3.88 20.92 1.36
CA SER A 130 4.07 20.37 0.02
C SER A 130 4.41 21.48 -0.96
N PRO A 131 4.95 21.17 -2.16
CA PRO A 131 5.12 22.16 -3.21
C PRO A 131 3.77 22.71 -3.68
N GLY A 132 3.72 24.02 -3.93
CA GLY A 132 2.52 24.69 -4.41
C GLY A 132 1.59 25.17 -3.29
N GLU A 133 0.31 25.35 -3.63
CA GLU A 133 -0.66 26.06 -2.78
C GLU A 133 -1.35 25.16 -1.75
N ARG A 134 -1.38 23.84 -1.97
CA ARG A 134 -2.20 22.91 -1.17
C ARG A 134 -1.40 21.71 -0.69
N TYR A 135 -1.79 21.19 0.48
CA TYR A 135 -1.26 19.95 1.04
C TYR A 135 -2.37 19.10 1.66
N GLY A 136 -2.10 17.82 1.87
CA GLY A 136 -3.00 16.94 2.61
C GLY A 136 -2.88 17.19 4.12
N ARG A 137 -3.86 17.89 4.70
CA ARG A 137 -3.90 18.16 6.14
C ARG A 137 -4.24 16.91 6.93
N VAL A 138 -5.31 16.24 6.54
CA VAL A 138 -5.72 14.95 7.09
C VAL A 138 -5.64 13.91 5.99
N TYR A 139 -5.07 12.77 6.30
CA TYR A 139 -5.03 11.63 5.42
C TYR A 139 -5.18 10.36 6.26
N GLN A 140 -6.17 9.55 5.95
CA GLN A 140 -6.42 8.30 6.67
C GLN A 140 -6.77 7.19 5.71
N ILE A 141 -6.30 5.99 6.01
CA ILE A 141 -6.70 4.76 5.31
C ILE A 141 -7.24 3.76 6.35
N ASN A 142 -8.46 3.34 6.17
CA ASN A 142 -9.05 2.26 6.96
C ASN A 142 -8.73 0.92 6.32
N TYR A 143 -7.72 0.20 6.85
CA TYR A 143 -7.30 -1.10 6.32
C TYR A 143 -8.33 -2.23 6.55
N LEU A 144 -9.33 -2.02 7.41
CA LEU A 144 -10.46 -2.94 7.55
C LEU A 144 -11.45 -2.86 6.37
N ARG A 145 -11.40 -1.78 5.60
CA ARG A 145 -12.20 -1.58 4.38
C ARG A 145 -11.38 -1.75 3.11
N CYS A 146 -10.09 -1.42 3.15
CA CYS A 146 -9.21 -1.46 1.99
C CYS A 146 -9.12 -2.87 1.41
N ILE A 147 -9.32 -3.00 0.10
CA ILE A 147 -9.21 -4.26 -0.64
C ILE A 147 -7.89 -4.38 -1.42
N PHE A 148 -6.96 -3.47 -1.23
CA PHE A 148 -5.63 -3.42 -1.87
C PHE A 148 -5.67 -3.45 -3.41
N CYS A 149 -6.71 -2.89 -4.03
CA CYS A 149 -6.89 -2.90 -5.49
C CYS A 149 -5.90 -2.01 -6.26
N GLY A 150 -5.30 -0.99 -5.61
CA GLY A 150 -4.32 -0.09 -6.23
C GLY A 150 -4.90 1.07 -7.05
N LEU A 151 -6.22 1.20 -7.22
CA LEU A 151 -6.84 2.28 -8.00
C LEU A 151 -6.51 3.68 -7.45
N CYS A 152 -6.30 3.80 -6.14
CA CYS A 152 -5.90 5.05 -5.50
C CYS A 152 -4.49 5.52 -5.93
N ILE A 153 -3.58 4.60 -6.26
CA ILE A 153 -2.24 4.93 -6.74
C ILE A 153 -2.32 5.47 -8.16
N GLU A 154 -3.12 4.82 -9.00
CA GLU A 154 -3.32 5.23 -10.40
C GLU A 154 -3.99 6.61 -10.50
N ALA A 155 -4.92 6.90 -9.58
CA ALA A 155 -5.59 8.19 -9.50
C ALA A 155 -4.72 9.33 -8.95
N CYS A 156 -3.56 9.03 -8.34
CA CYS A 156 -2.71 10.05 -7.73
C CYS A 156 -1.89 10.84 -8.78
N PRO A 157 -2.18 12.14 -9.03
CA PRO A 157 -1.51 12.90 -10.09
C PRO A 157 -0.04 13.19 -9.77
N THR A 158 0.31 13.27 -8.49
CA THR A 158 1.66 13.63 -8.04
C THR A 158 2.52 12.41 -7.69
N ARG A 159 1.98 11.19 -7.85
CA ARG A 159 2.62 9.95 -7.40
C ARG A 159 3.05 10.01 -5.93
N ALA A 160 2.27 10.72 -5.13
CA ALA A 160 2.49 10.80 -3.69
C ALA A 160 2.20 9.47 -3.01
N LEU A 161 1.17 8.76 -3.46
CA LEU A 161 0.76 7.48 -2.90
C LEU A 161 1.37 6.34 -3.69
N THR A 162 2.01 5.41 -2.99
CA THR A 162 2.52 4.15 -3.54
C THR A 162 2.20 3.00 -2.60
N MET A 163 2.30 1.77 -3.09
CA MET A 163 2.24 0.57 -2.26
C MET A 163 3.63 -0.02 -2.04
N THR A 164 3.86 -0.53 -0.86
CA THR A 164 5.10 -1.17 -0.45
C THR A 164 4.97 -2.70 -0.53
N ASN A 165 6.05 -3.39 -0.21
CA ASN A 165 6.05 -4.85 -0.08
C ASN A 165 5.67 -5.32 1.33
N GLU A 166 5.27 -4.40 2.22
CA GLU A 166 4.85 -4.74 3.58
C GLU A 166 3.42 -5.28 3.57
N PHE A 167 3.21 -6.44 4.16
CA PHE A 167 1.91 -7.11 4.22
C PHE A 167 1.48 -7.47 5.65
N GLU A 168 2.34 -7.26 6.62
CA GLU A 168 2.08 -7.57 8.02
C GLU A 168 1.31 -6.43 8.67
N LEU A 169 -0.02 -6.48 8.56
CA LEU A 169 -0.94 -5.44 9.01
C LEU A 169 -1.83 -5.89 10.17
N ALA A 170 -1.49 -7.02 10.81
CA ALA A 170 -2.24 -7.49 11.95
C ALA A 170 -1.98 -6.64 13.19
N ASP A 171 -3.03 -6.20 13.86
CA ASP A 171 -2.94 -5.46 15.11
C ASP A 171 -4.04 -5.91 16.09
N GLN A 172 -3.95 -5.44 17.35
CA GLN A 172 -4.82 -5.91 18.43
C GLN A 172 -6.19 -5.25 18.42
N THR A 173 -6.28 -4.00 18.00
CA THR A 173 -7.55 -3.27 17.97
C THR A 173 -7.91 -2.81 16.56
N ARG A 174 -9.21 -2.59 16.34
CA ARG A 174 -9.71 -2.07 15.06
C ARG A 174 -9.25 -0.64 14.80
N ALA A 175 -9.00 0.13 15.84
CA ALA A 175 -8.55 1.51 15.74
C ALA A 175 -7.12 1.59 15.18
N ASP A 176 -6.27 0.65 15.56
CA ASP A 176 -4.87 0.57 15.14
C ASP A 176 -4.73 0.27 13.64
N LEU A 177 -5.78 -0.25 13.00
CA LEU A 177 -5.85 -0.49 11.56
C LEU A 177 -6.44 0.70 10.77
N ILE A 178 -6.65 1.84 11.43
CA ILE A 178 -6.93 3.13 10.76
C ILE A 178 -5.63 3.92 10.77
N PHE A 179 -4.87 3.79 9.68
CA PHE A 179 -3.59 4.48 9.56
C PHE A 179 -3.80 5.94 9.27
N THR A 180 -3.14 6.76 10.05
CA THR A 180 -3.12 8.22 9.90
C THR A 180 -2.06 8.68 8.90
N LYS A 181 -1.99 9.97 8.64
CA LYS A 181 -0.97 10.55 7.77
C LYS A 181 0.45 10.25 8.27
N GLU A 182 0.66 10.33 9.58
CA GLU A 182 1.96 10.09 10.21
C GLU A 182 2.42 8.64 9.99
N ASP A 183 1.51 7.67 10.11
CA ASP A 183 1.81 6.25 9.89
C ASP A 183 2.12 5.95 8.41
N LEU A 184 1.51 6.70 7.51
CA LEU A 184 1.63 6.50 6.07
C LEU A 184 2.81 7.25 5.44
N LEU A 185 3.30 8.31 6.07
CA LEU A 185 4.40 9.10 5.53
C LEU A 185 5.70 8.29 5.49
N ALA A 186 6.40 8.40 4.37
CA ALA A 186 7.73 7.85 4.21
C ALA A 186 8.67 8.38 5.31
N PRO A 187 9.48 7.51 5.92
CA PRO A 187 10.45 7.96 6.91
C PRO A 187 11.43 8.95 6.29
N LEU A 188 11.88 9.89 7.11
CA LEU A 188 12.91 10.83 6.70
C LEU A 188 14.22 10.08 6.45
N ARG A 189 14.74 10.25 5.25
CA ARG A 189 16.07 9.77 4.87
C ARG A 189 17.13 10.78 5.30
N GLU A 190 18.39 10.38 5.25
CA GLU A 190 19.51 11.27 5.44
C GLU A 190 19.46 12.42 4.43
N GLY A 191 19.71 13.65 4.86
CA GLY A 191 19.61 14.84 4.02
C GLY A 191 18.21 15.40 3.77
N MET A 192 17.16 14.80 4.36
CA MET A 192 15.80 15.34 4.30
C MET A 192 15.47 16.14 5.56
N LEU A 193 14.70 17.20 5.40
CA LEU A 193 14.09 17.94 6.50
C LEU A 193 12.61 17.51 6.65
N ALA A 194 12.11 17.52 7.88
CA ALA A 194 10.67 17.34 8.08
C ALA A 194 9.92 18.61 7.66
N ALA A 195 8.85 18.44 6.86
CA ALA A 195 7.93 19.54 6.60
C ALA A 195 7.27 19.99 7.93
N PRO A 196 6.90 21.28 8.10
CA PRO A 196 6.91 22.33 7.09
C PRO A 196 8.27 23.03 6.95
N HIS A 197 8.59 23.46 5.75
CA HIS A 197 9.67 24.40 5.44
C HIS A 197 9.39 25.04 4.07
N PRO A 198 9.95 26.21 3.72
CA PRO A 198 9.70 26.84 2.43
C PRO A 198 10.21 25.96 1.28
N MET A 199 9.70 26.19 0.08
CA MET A 199 10.29 25.63 -1.14
C MET A 199 11.68 26.24 -1.39
N ALA A 200 12.52 25.50 -2.11
CA ALA A 200 13.82 26.01 -2.55
C ALA A 200 13.64 27.32 -3.34
N GLU A 201 14.41 28.35 -2.99
CA GLU A 201 14.29 29.66 -3.60
C GLU A 201 14.51 29.58 -5.12
N GLY A 202 13.66 30.25 -5.88
CA GLY A 202 13.71 30.25 -7.35
C GLY A 202 13.14 29.00 -8.02
N THR A 203 12.59 28.05 -7.24
CA THR A 203 11.88 26.87 -7.79
C THR A 203 10.37 27.08 -7.83
N THR A 204 9.72 26.30 -8.67
CA THR A 204 8.26 26.21 -8.76
C THR A 204 7.82 24.80 -8.35
N ASP A 205 6.52 24.61 -8.14
CA ASP A 205 5.93 23.28 -7.90
C ASP A 205 6.27 22.29 -9.03
N SER A 206 6.30 22.74 -10.27
CA SER A 206 6.68 21.92 -11.41
C SER A 206 8.11 21.40 -11.33
N SER A 207 9.04 22.16 -10.78
CA SER A 207 10.45 21.74 -10.58
C SER A 207 10.55 20.55 -9.63
N TYR A 208 9.74 20.51 -8.58
CA TYR A 208 9.65 19.37 -7.67
C TYR A 208 9.17 18.11 -8.37
N TYR A 209 8.10 18.19 -9.15
CA TYR A 209 7.53 17.04 -9.85
C TYR A 209 8.39 16.55 -11.02
N ARG A 210 9.24 17.39 -11.57
CA ARG A 210 10.26 17.00 -12.57
C ARG A 210 11.50 16.36 -11.94
N GLY A 211 11.66 16.45 -10.61
CA GLY A 211 12.82 15.89 -9.91
C GLY A 211 14.06 16.76 -9.98
N GLU A 212 13.91 18.06 -10.21
CA GLU A 212 15.02 19.04 -10.25
C GLU A 212 15.54 19.35 -8.84
N VAL A 213 14.71 19.18 -7.81
CA VAL A 213 15.08 19.37 -6.41
C VAL A 213 15.75 18.10 -5.89
N SER A 214 17.02 18.18 -5.51
CA SER A 214 17.84 17.04 -5.08
C SER A 214 18.00 16.89 -3.58
N GLY A 215 17.70 17.93 -2.80
CA GLY A 215 17.78 17.94 -1.33
C GLY A 215 17.49 19.32 -0.78
N PRO A 216 17.46 19.52 0.55
CA PRO A 216 17.22 20.81 1.16
C PRO A 216 18.39 21.76 0.90
N THR A 217 18.06 23.01 0.66
CA THR A 217 19.02 24.10 0.52
C THR A 217 19.54 24.56 1.89
N LYS A 218 20.63 25.32 1.89
CA LYS A 218 21.16 25.92 3.15
C LYS A 218 20.12 26.83 3.83
N ASP A 219 19.34 27.53 3.02
CA ASP A 219 18.32 28.45 3.52
C ASP A 219 17.14 27.72 4.15
N GLU A 220 16.73 26.58 3.57
CA GLU A 220 15.72 25.69 4.17
C GLU A 220 16.19 25.12 5.52
N VAL A 221 17.43 24.64 5.57
CA VAL A 221 18.03 24.13 6.82
C VAL A 221 18.07 25.24 7.88
N GLU A 222 18.47 26.46 7.50
CA GLU A 222 18.52 27.59 8.42
C GLU A 222 17.13 28.03 8.87
N TRP A 223 16.14 27.98 7.97
CA TRP A 223 14.75 28.25 8.29
C TRP A 223 14.21 27.27 9.35
N VAL A 224 14.44 25.95 9.16
CA VAL A 224 14.02 24.92 10.13
C VAL A 224 14.75 25.13 11.46
N ARG A 225 16.06 25.41 11.44
CA ARG A 225 16.84 25.71 12.66
C ARG A 225 16.31 26.91 13.43
N ARG A 226 15.85 27.95 12.71
CA ARG A 226 15.29 29.17 13.32
C ARG A 226 13.90 28.96 13.89
N ASN A 227 13.05 28.23 13.18
CA ASN A 227 11.64 28.07 13.54
C ASN A 227 11.37 26.81 14.39
N ARG A 228 12.23 25.80 14.28
CA ARG A 228 12.09 24.51 14.99
C ARG A 228 13.49 23.97 15.39
N PRO A 229 14.16 24.62 16.35
CA PRO A 229 15.55 24.28 16.70
C PRO A 229 15.72 22.84 17.22
N ASP A 230 14.69 22.26 17.80
CA ASP A 230 14.69 20.90 18.38
C ASP A 230 14.24 19.81 17.37
N ASP A 231 14.12 20.13 16.08
CA ASP A 231 13.67 19.18 15.07
C ASP A 231 14.76 18.13 14.77
N PRO A 232 14.48 16.84 14.96
CA PRO A 232 15.47 15.76 14.76
C PRO A 232 15.93 15.61 13.32
N SER A 233 15.22 16.20 12.34
CA SER A 233 15.66 16.19 10.94
C SER A 233 16.92 17.05 10.71
N LEU A 234 17.20 18.02 11.58
CA LEU A 234 18.43 18.85 11.49
C LEU A 234 19.71 18.03 11.68
N GLU A 235 19.69 17.06 12.58
CA GLU A 235 20.84 16.16 12.79
C GLU A 235 21.10 15.29 11.55
N LYS A 236 20.04 14.79 10.94
CA LYS A 236 20.14 13.98 9.70
C LYS A 236 20.66 14.79 8.53
N ALA A 237 20.20 16.03 8.39
CA ALA A 237 20.66 16.93 7.34
C ALA A 237 22.15 17.32 7.54
N ALA A 238 22.57 17.56 8.77
CA ALA A 238 23.98 17.85 9.09
C ALA A 238 24.89 16.65 8.79
N ALA A 239 24.48 15.44 9.21
CA ALA A 239 25.23 14.21 8.94
C ALA A 239 25.36 13.92 7.43
N ALA A 240 24.32 14.21 6.64
CA ALA A 240 24.37 14.06 5.19
C ALA A 240 25.30 15.08 4.53
N ALA A 241 25.29 16.34 5.01
CA ALA A 241 26.20 17.39 4.51
C ALA A 241 27.67 17.03 4.77
N GLU A 242 28.00 16.56 5.97
CA GLU A 242 29.35 16.10 6.31
C GLU A 242 29.83 14.92 5.44
N ARG A 243 28.93 13.99 5.12
CA ARG A 243 29.27 12.88 4.20
C ARG A 243 29.55 13.37 2.79
N ALA A 244 28.70 14.24 2.26
CA ALA A 244 28.89 14.80 0.94
C ALA A 244 30.22 15.57 0.84
N GLU A 245 30.62 16.29 1.88
CA GLU A 245 31.91 16.99 1.94
C GLU A 245 33.10 16.01 1.96
N ARG A 246 33.00 14.89 2.69
CA ARG A 246 34.02 13.85 2.71
C ARG A 246 34.18 13.17 1.35
N GLU A 247 33.06 12.80 0.72
CA GLU A 247 33.06 12.18 -0.60
C GLU A 247 33.67 13.09 -1.67
N THR A 248 33.35 14.39 -1.63
CA THR A 248 33.95 15.36 -2.54
C THR A 248 35.44 15.58 -2.27
N ALA A 249 35.86 15.54 -1.02
CA ALA A 249 37.28 15.67 -0.64
C ALA A 249 38.10 14.43 -1.05
N GLU A 250 37.50 13.24 -1.00
CA GLU A 250 38.12 11.98 -1.48
C GLU A 250 38.22 11.91 -3.01
N ALA A 251 37.20 12.38 -3.72
CA ALA A 251 37.18 12.42 -5.17
C ALA A 251 38.17 13.40 -5.80
N THR A 252 38.65 14.39 -4.99
CA THR A 252 39.59 15.45 -5.42
C THR A 252 41.06 15.10 -5.10
N ARG A 253 41.32 13.95 -4.48
CA ARG A 253 42.65 13.38 -4.20
C ARG A 253 43.09 12.37 -5.22
#